data_12e8b3fce154291991ea8afaf9690023
#
_entry.id   12e8b3fce154291991ea8afaf9690023
#
_cell.length_a   1.000
_cell.length_b   1.000
_cell.length_c   1.000
_cell.angle_alpha   90.00
_cell.angle_beta   90.00
_cell.angle_gamma   90.00
#
_symmetry.space_group_name_H-M   'P 1'
#
loop_
_entity.id
_entity.type
_entity.pdbx_description
1 polymer ?
#
loop_
_entity_poly.entity_id
_entity_poly.type
_entity_poly.pdbx_seq_one_letter_code
_entity_poly.pdbx_strand_id
1 'polypeptide(L)'
;MRFSLRRAGPEDAPAITDIHLRARRECMSYLPDIHSPEDVLAWIRELMPQHEEFWVAEDRGRVVGFFALSDNVLFHLYVYPELHGQGAGSLLFERVRELAPEGFRLWVFQRNTQARDFYEHRGMRVVELTDGSRNEEHEPDALYEWLPGAERA
;
A
#
# COMPACT_ATOMS: atom_id res chain seq x y z
N MET A 1 16.59 15.57 -2.33
CA MET A 1 15.84 14.30 -2.36
C MET A 1 14.75 14.40 -3.42
N ARG A 2 14.61 13.40 -4.25
CA ARG A 2 13.64 13.43 -5.35
C ARG A 2 12.19 13.42 -4.87
N PHE A 3 11.89 12.53 -3.93
CA PHE A 3 10.52 12.36 -3.43
C PHE A 3 10.35 13.02 -2.07
N SER A 4 9.15 13.55 -1.82
CA SER A 4 8.79 14.11 -0.52
C SER A 4 7.45 13.54 -0.08
N LEU A 5 7.20 13.53 1.23
CA LEU A 5 5.96 13.02 1.81
C LEU A 5 5.16 14.15 2.44
N ARG A 6 3.83 14.04 2.36
CA ARG A 6 2.91 14.89 3.10
C ARG A 6 1.61 14.14 3.37
N ARG A 7 0.82 14.65 4.30
CA ARG A 7 -0.51 14.09 4.53
C ARG A 7 -1.38 14.34 3.31
N ALA A 8 -2.22 13.35 2.99
CA ALA A 8 -3.15 13.46 1.87
C ALA A 8 -4.31 14.39 2.23
N GLY A 9 -4.77 15.14 1.24
CA GLY A 9 -5.97 15.95 1.33
C GLY A 9 -7.03 15.47 0.35
N PRO A 10 -8.30 15.94 0.48
CA PRO A 10 -9.38 15.50 -0.41
C PRO A 10 -9.09 15.71 -1.90
N GLU A 11 -8.31 16.72 -2.23
CA GLU A 11 -7.91 17.04 -3.61
C GLU A 11 -6.99 15.97 -4.21
N ASP A 12 -6.40 15.10 -3.40
CA ASP A 12 -5.53 14.03 -3.86
C ASP A 12 -6.29 12.77 -4.30
N ALA A 13 -7.59 12.69 -4.03
CA ALA A 13 -8.36 11.49 -4.31
C ALA A 13 -8.29 11.02 -5.76
N PRO A 14 -8.35 11.90 -6.78
CA PRO A 14 -8.21 11.45 -8.17
C PRO A 14 -6.86 10.81 -8.46
N ALA A 15 -5.76 11.40 -7.98
CA ALA A 15 -4.42 10.85 -8.18
C ALA A 15 -4.26 9.51 -7.46
N ILE A 16 -4.71 9.43 -6.22
CA ILE A 16 -4.68 8.19 -5.42
C ILE A 16 -5.45 7.08 -6.13
N THR A 17 -6.63 7.41 -6.67
CA THR A 17 -7.46 6.47 -7.41
C THR A 17 -6.71 5.94 -8.65
N ASP A 18 -6.07 6.83 -9.40
CA ASP A 18 -5.32 6.43 -10.59
C ASP A 18 -4.16 5.50 -10.23
N ILE A 19 -3.41 5.82 -9.18
CA ILE A 19 -2.31 4.97 -8.71
C ILE A 19 -2.84 3.58 -8.33
N HIS A 20 -3.92 3.53 -7.56
CA HIS A 20 -4.53 2.27 -7.11
C HIS A 20 -4.98 1.41 -8.30
N LEU A 21 -5.70 2.01 -9.25
CA LEU A 21 -6.20 1.29 -10.42
C LEU A 21 -5.07 0.79 -11.30
N ARG A 22 -4.05 1.60 -11.53
CA ARG A 22 -2.91 1.20 -12.36
C ARG A 22 -2.08 0.11 -11.69
N ALA A 23 -1.90 0.17 -10.36
CA ALA A 23 -1.20 -0.88 -9.64
C ALA A 23 -1.95 -2.22 -9.77
N ARG A 24 -3.28 -2.22 -9.64
CA ARG A 24 -4.07 -3.44 -9.82
C ARG A 24 -3.96 -3.96 -11.25
N ARG A 25 -4.14 -3.08 -12.23
CA ARG A 25 -4.18 -3.47 -13.64
C ARG A 25 -2.83 -3.98 -14.14
N GLU A 26 -1.75 -3.32 -13.74
CA GLU A 26 -0.42 -3.62 -14.28
C GLU A 26 0.36 -4.63 -13.45
N CYS A 27 0.15 -4.67 -12.13
CA CYS A 27 0.90 -5.56 -11.24
C CYS A 27 0.10 -6.74 -10.73
N MET A 28 -1.23 -6.66 -10.78
CA MET A 28 -2.13 -7.70 -10.24
C MET A 28 -3.22 -8.02 -11.26
N SER A 29 -2.81 -8.27 -12.50
CA SER A 29 -3.73 -8.51 -13.62
C SER A 29 -4.58 -9.78 -13.44
N TYR A 30 -4.20 -10.67 -12.54
CA TYR A 30 -4.98 -11.86 -12.19
C TYR A 30 -6.22 -11.54 -11.35
N LEU A 31 -6.34 -10.32 -10.81
CA LEU A 31 -7.50 -9.94 -10.02
C LEU A 31 -8.68 -9.57 -10.92
N PRO A 32 -9.92 -9.93 -10.53
CA PRO A 32 -11.09 -9.51 -11.28
C PRO A 32 -11.35 -8.02 -11.16
N ASP A 33 -11.92 -7.41 -12.20
CA ASP A 33 -12.39 -6.02 -12.18
C ASP A 33 -13.79 -5.99 -11.56
N ILE A 34 -13.84 -5.84 -10.24
CA ILE A 34 -15.09 -5.86 -9.47
C ILE A 34 -15.75 -4.48 -9.45
N HIS A 35 -14.94 -3.42 -9.47
CA HIS A 35 -15.42 -2.05 -9.29
C HIS A 35 -15.01 -1.15 -10.45
N SER A 36 -15.88 -0.21 -10.83
CA SER A 36 -15.57 0.79 -11.85
C SER A 36 -14.60 1.84 -11.30
N PRO A 37 -13.89 2.59 -12.16
CA PRO A 37 -13.06 3.70 -11.69
C PRO A 37 -13.83 4.73 -10.86
N GLU A 38 -15.08 5.01 -11.21
CA GLU A 38 -15.93 5.93 -10.47
C GLU A 38 -16.25 5.42 -9.08
N ASP A 39 -16.50 4.12 -8.96
CA ASP A 39 -16.76 3.49 -7.66
C ASP A 39 -15.50 3.53 -6.79
N VAL A 40 -14.33 3.30 -7.37
CA VAL A 40 -13.06 3.35 -6.64
C VAL A 40 -12.80 4.78 -6.15
N LEU A 41 -13.04 5.79 -6.98
CA LEU A 41 -12.86 7.18 -6.58
C LEU A 41 -13.78 7.53 -5.40
N ALA A 42 -15.05 7.14 -5.47
CA ALA A 42 -16.01 7.37 -4.39
C ALA A 42 -15.56 6.68 -3.10
N TRP A 43 -15.09 5.45 -3.23
CA TRP A 43 -14.60 4.68 -2.08
C TRP A 43 -13.36 5.33 -1.44
N ILE A 44 -12.40 5.81 -2.25
CA ILE A 44 -11.21 6.51 -1.75
C ILE A 44 -11.61 7.77 -0.97
N ARG A 45 -12.56 8.55 -1.50
CA ARG A 45 -13.04 9.77 -0.84
C ARG A 45 -13.68 9.48 0.51
N GLU A 46 -14.42 8.37 0.62
CA GLU A 46 -15.02 7.93 1.88
C GLU A 46 -13.96 7.43 2.87
N LEU A 47 -12.95 6.73 2.35
CA LEU A 47 -11.95 6.06 3.16
C LEU A 47 -10.97 7.03 3.82
N MET A 48 -10.58 8.09 3.10
CA MET A 48 -9.54 9.01 3.56
C MET A 48 -9.76 9.56 4.97
N PRO A 49 -10.96 10.06 5.32
CA PRO A 49 -11.17 10.59 6.68
C PRO A 49 -11.25 9.50 7.75
N GLN A 50 -11.40 8.24 7.36
CA GLN A 50 -11.53 7.13 8.31
C GLN A 50 -10.20 6.56 8.77
N HIS A 51 -9.10 6.79 8.01
CA HIS A 51 -7.78 6.32 8.38
C HIS A 51 -7.04 7.37 9.19
N GLU A 52 -6.39 6.92 10.27
CA GLU A 52 -5.60 7.80 11.14
C GLU A 52 -4.47 8.46 10.37
N GLU A 53 -3.82 7.70 9.48
CA GLU A 53 -2.68 8.17 8.71
C GLU A 53 -2.88 7.84 7.23
N PHE A 54 -3.04 8.88 6.41
CA PHE A 54 -3.16 8.76 4.97
C PHE A 54 -2.20 9.76 4.35
N TRP A 55 -1.16 9.24 3.68
CA TRP A 55 -0.04 10.05 3.19
C TRP A 55 0.20 9.82 1.71
N VAL A 56 0.75 10.84 1.05
CA VAL A 56 1.17 10.76 -0.35
C VAL A 56 2.65 11.05 -0.48
N ALA A 57 3.25 10.44 -1.50
CA ALA A 57 4.59 10.77 -1.96
C ALA A 57 4.47 11.62 -3.21
N GLU A 58 5.28 12.67 -3.31
CA GLU A 58 5.31 13.58 -4.44
C GLU A 58 6.65 13.58 -5.12
N ASP A 59 6.64 13.73 -6.45
CA ASP A 59 7.81 14.01 -7.27
C ASP A 59 7.54 15.34 -7.98
N ARG A 60 8.20 16.41 -7.52
CA ARG A 60 8.05 17.76 -8.10
C ARG A 60 6.58 18.21 -8.14
N GLY A 61 5.86 18.00 -7.05
CA GLY A 61 4.47 18.40 -6.93
C GLY A 61 3.45 17.43 -7.50
N ARG A 62 3.89 16.35 -8.16
CA ARG A 62 3.00 15.32 -8.68
C ARG A 62 2.89 14.18 -7.67
N VAL A 63 1.67 13.82 -7.30
CA VAL A 63 1.44 12.67 -6.42
C VAL A 63 1.77 11.39 -7.19
N VAL A 64 2.68 10.57 -6.66
CA VAL A 64 3.15 9.36 -7.34
C VAL A 64 2.98 8.08 -6.50
N GLY A 65 2.63 8.21 -5.24
CA GLY A 65 2.40 7.07 -4.36
C GLY A 65 1.62 7.47 -3.13
N PHE A 66 1.15 6.50 -2.38
CA PHE A 66 0.40 6.76 -1.16
C PHE A 66 0.41 5.56 -0.23
N PHE A 67 0.08 5.79 1.05
CA PHE A 67 -0.26 4.71 1.97
C PHE A 67 -1.42 5.12 2.87
N ALA A 68 -2.10 4.12 3.40
CA ALA A 68 -3.16 4.29 4.40
C ALA A 68 -2.89 3.33 5.57
N LEU A 69 -2.75 3.89 6.76
CA LEU A 69 -2.42 3.16 7.99
C LEU A 69 -3.45 3.50 9.06
N SER A 70 -3.98 2.48 9.75
CA SER A 70 -4.92 2.66 10.85
C SER A 70 -4.85 1.46 11.79
N ASP A 71 -4.83 1.70 13.10
CA ASP A 71 -4.76 0.64 14.13
C ASP A 71 -3.60 -0.34 13.89
N ASN A 72 -2.45 0.17 13.47
CA ASN A 72 -1.25 -0.63 13.17
C ASN A 72 -1.48 -1.66 12.04
N VAL A 73 -2.42 -1.37 11.15
CA VAL A 73 -2.63 -2.15 9.92
C VAL A 73 -2.37 -1.23 8.73
N LEU A 74 -1.47 -1.65 7.87
CA LEU A 74 -1.18 -0.94 6.62
C LEU A 74 -2.14 -1.48 5.56
N PHE A 75 -3.19 -0.70 5.27
CA PHE A 75 -4.25 -1.12 4.34
C PHE A 75 -3.84 -0.96 2.89
N HIS A 76 -3.05 0.07 2.60
CA HIS A 76 -2.60 0.36 1.23
C HIS A 76 -1.20 0.94 1.26
N LEU A 77 -0.36 0.53 0.31
CA LEU A 77 0.89 1.18 -0.02
C LEU A 77 1.15 0.91 -1.50
N TYR A 78 1.03 1.94 -2.32
CA TYR A 78 1.18 1.82 -3.77
C TYR A 78 1.97 2.98 -4.34
N VAL A 79 2.73 2.70 -5.40
CA VAL A 79 3.49 3.67 -6.19
C VAL A 79 3.18 3.38 -7.66
N TYR A 80 3.15 4.40 -8.51
CA TYR A 80 2.99 4.17 -9.94
C TYR A 80 3.98 3.12 -10.42
N PRO A 81 3.53 2.12 -11.21
CA PRO A 81 4.40 1.02 -11.64
C PRO A 81 5.68 1.47 -12.34
N GLU A 82 5.64 2.53 -13.17
CA GLU A 82 6.82 3.03 -13.85
C GLU A 82 7.87 3.64 -12.93
N LEU A 83 7.53 3.88 -11.68
CA LEU A 83 8.45 4.45 -10.68
C LEU A 83 8.96 3.41 -9.68
N HIS A 84 8.62 2.14 -9.86
CA HIS A 84 9.11 1.10 -8.96
C HIS A 84 10.64 1.04 -9.01
N GLY A 85 11.25 0.76 -7.85
CA GLY A 85 12.70 0.66 -7.74
C GLY A 85 13.45 1.98 -7.66
N GLN A 86 12.74 3.12 -7.57
CA GLN A 86 13.36 4.44 -7.56
C GLN A 86 13.33 5.12 -6.19
N GLY A 87 12.82 4.44 -5.16
CA GLY A 87 12.90 4.90 -3.79
C GLY A 87 11.62 5.46 -3.18
N ALA A 88 10.57 5.69 -3.97
CA ALA A 88 9.31 6.23 -3.43
C ALA A 88 8.65 5.26 -2.45
N GLY A 89 8.62 3.98 -2.79
CA GLY A 89 8.04 2.94 -1.92
C GLY A 89 8.82 2.81 -0.61
N SER A 90 10.15 2.87 -0.68
CA SER A 90 10.99 2.83 0.51
C SER A 90 10.73 4.01 1.43
N LEU A 91 10.57 5.21 0.86
CA LEU A 91 10.29 6.41 1.64
C LEU A 91 8.94 6.30 2.35
N LEU A 92 7.92 5.81 1.65
CA LEU A 92 6.60 5.57 2.24
C LEU A 92 6.68 4.54 3.36
N PHE A 93 7.35 3.42 3.12
CA PHE A 93 7.50 2.36 4.12
C PHE A 93 8.20 2.86 5.38
N GLU A 94 9.27 3.65 5.23
CA GLU A 94 9.99 4.22 6.37
C GLU A 94 9.08 5.12 7.21
N ARG A 95 8.20 5.90 6.58
CA ARG A 95 7.25 6.72 7.33
C ARG A 95 6.25 5.85 8.09
N VAL A 96 5.81 4.73 7.52
CA VAL A 96 4.94 3.79 8.24
C VAL A 96 5.64 3.26 9.49
N ARG A 97 6.91 2.89 9.38
CA ARG A 97 7.69 2.43 10.53
C ARG A 97 7.80 3.51 11.62
N GLU A 98 7.97 4.76 11.22
CA GLU A 98 8.03 5.88 12.17
C GLU A 98 6.69 6.09 12.90
N LEU A 99 5.58 5.90 12.17
CA LEU A 99 4.24 6.08 12.72
C LEU A 99 3.75 4.89 13.54
N ALA A 100 4.26 3.70 13.27
CA ALA A 100 3.90 2.48 13.97
C ALA A 100 5.17 1.78 14.50
N PRO A 101 5.91 2.44 15.42
CA PRO A 101 7.21 1.92 15.86
C PRO A 101 7.14 0.63 16.66
N GLU A 102 5.98 0.28 17.20
CA GLU A 102 5.78 -0.97 17.95
C GLU A 102 5.45 -2.15 17.06
N GLY A 103 5.23 -1.91 15.77
CA GLY A 103 4.92 -2.94 14.80
C GLY A 103 3.64 -2.67 14.04
N PHE A 104 3.50 -3.34 12.89
CA PHE A 104 2.30 -3.24 12.06
C PHE A 104 2.16 -4.48 11.20
N ARG A 105 0.98 -4.68 10.64
CA ARG A 105 0.65 -5.82 9.77
C ARG A 105 0.06 -5.33 8.47
N LEU A 106 0.10 -6.20 7.45
CA LEU A 106 -0.55 -5.94 6.17
C LEU A 106 -0.94 -7.25 5.50
N TRP A 107 -1.93 -7.17 4.64
CA TRP A 107 -2.33 -8.27 3.77
C TRP A 107 -1.80 -8.04 2.36
N VAL A 108 -1.29 -9.09 1.73
CA VAL A 108 -0.81 -9.04 0.34
C VAL A 108 -1.21 -10.35 -0.34
N PHE A 109 -1.60 -10.26 -1.62
CA PHE A 109 -1.93 -11.47 -2.37
C PHE A 109 -0.69 -12.32 -2.58
N GLN A 110 -0.82 -13.65 -2.44
CA GLN A 110 0.33 -14.55 -2.55
C GLN A 110 1.00 -14.49 -3.91
N ARG A 111 0.24 -14.22 -4.98
CA ARG A 111 0.78 -14.09 -6.33
C ARG A 111 1.48 -12.76 -6.59
N ASN A 112 1.32 -11.79 -5.71
CA ASN A 112 2.00 -10.51 -5.85
C ASN A 112 3.44 -10.63 -5.32
N THR A 113 4.26 -11.34 -6.07
CA THR A 113 5.63 -11.66 -5.66
C THR A 113 6.49 -10.41 -5.53
N GLN A 114 6.26 -9.41 -6.37
CA GLN A 114 6.98 -8.14 -6.30
C GLN A 114 6.76 -7.44 -4.95
N ALA A 115 5.50 -7.36 -4.51
CA ALA A 115 5.19 -6.75 -3.21
C ALA A 115 5.73 -7.60 -2.06
N ARG A 116 5.60 -8.93 -2.15
CA ARG A 116 6.12 -9.83 -1.12
C ARG A 116 7.63 -9.65 -0.96
N ASP A 117 8.37 -9.60 -2.07
CA ASP A 117 9.81 -9.37 -2.04
C ASP A 117 10.13 -8.02 -1.42
N PHE A 118 9.38 -6.98 -1.79
CA PHE A 118 9.56 -5.64 -1.23
C PHE A 118 9.45 -5.65 0.30
N TYR A 119 8.41 -6.30 0.83
CA TYR A 119 8.18 -6.35 2.27
C TYR A 119 9.19 -7.25 2.99
N GLU A 120 9.52 -8.40 2.40
CA GLU A 120 10.47 -9.33 3.01
C GLU A 120 11.87 -8.74 3.10
N HIS A 121 12.29 -7.98 2.09
CA HIS A 121 13.58 -7.29 2.11
C HIS A 121 13.64 -6.20 3.19
N ARG A 122 12.49 -5.76 3.69
CA ARG A 122 12.41 -4.73 4.72
C ARG A 122 12.12 -5.29 6.11
N GLY A 123 12.27 -6.61 6.26
CA GLY A 123 12.16 -7.26 7.56
C GLY A 123 10.78 -7.74 7.95
N MET A 124 9.82 -7.72 7.03
CA MET A 124 8.51 -8.28 7.30
C MET A 124 8.50 -9.79 7.14
N ARG A 125 7.68 -10.47 7.92
CA ARG A 125 7.54 -11.93 7.89
C ARG A 125 6.10 -12.33 7.68
N VAL A 126 5.88 -13.43 6.94
CA VAL A 126 4.58 -14.05 6.81
C VAL A 126 4.19 -14.67 8.15
N VAL A 127 3.01 -14.34 8.66
CA VAL A 127 2.47 -14.93 9.89
C VAL A 127 1.22 -15.77 9.62
N GLU A 128 0.59 -15.62 8.47
CA GLU A 128 -0.59 -16.41 8.11
C GLU A 128 -0.72 -16.48 6.58
N LEU A 129 -1.08 -17.64 6.04
CA LEU A 129 -1.44 -17.82 4.64
C LEU A 129 -2.90 -18.25 4.58
N THR A 130 -3.67 -17.68 3.65
CA THR A 130 -5.09 -18.06 3.48
C THR A 130 -5.36 -18.50 2.04
N ASP A 131 -6.50 -19.14 1.84
CA ASP A 131 -6.96 -19.58 0.52
C ASP A 131 -7.75 -18.49 -0.21
N GLY A 132 -7.90 -17.31 0.40
CA GLY A 132 -8.64 -16.19 -0.20
C GLY A 132 -10.14 -16.23 0.00
N SER A 133 -10.66 -17.23 0.75
CA SER A 133 -12.12 -17.37 0.92
C SER A 133 -12.76 -16.20 1.65
N ARG A 134 -11.97 -15.41 2.40
CA ARG A 134 -12.47 -14.30 3.20
C ARG A 134 -12.30 -12.94 2.54
N ASN A 135 -11.59 -12.86 1.40
CA ASN A 135 -11.45 -11.58 0.72
C ASN A 135 -12.38 -11.49 -0.50
N GLU A 136 -12.63 -10.25 -0.93
CA GLU A 136 -13.57 -9.96 -2.00
C GLU A 136 -13.21 -10.60 -3.33
N GLU A 137 -11.91 -10.68 -3.62
CA GLU A 137 -11.41 -11.23 -4.89
C GLU A 137 -11.34 -12.75 -4.89
N HIS A 138 -11.50 -13.41 -3.73
CA HIS A 138 -11.32 -14.85 -3.56
C HIS A 138 -9.94 -15.30 -4.07
N GLU A 139 -8.92 -14.47 -3.83
CA GLU A 139 -7.56 -14.73 -4.23
C GLU A 139 -6.72 -15.04 -2.99
N PRO A 140 -5.92 -16.13 -2.99
CA PRO A 140 -5.07 -16.45 -1.83
C PRO A 140 -4.19 -15.28 -1.42
N ASP A 141 -4.19 -14.96 -0.12
CA ASP A 141 -3.40 -13.86 0.42
C ASP A 141 -2.54 -14.29 1.59
N ALA A 142 -1.71 -13.37 2.07
CA ALA A 142 -0.77 -13.60 3.15
C ALA A 142 -0.79 -12.42 4.10
N LEU A 143 -0.78 -12.70 5.39
CA LEU A 143 -0.64 -11.67 6.42
C LEU A 143 0.85 -11.56 6.76
N TYR A 144 1.38 -10.36 6.62
CA TYR A 144 2.75 -10.01 6.97
C TYR A 144 2.78 -9.17 8.23
N GLU A 145 3.87 -9.31 8.99
CA GLU A 145 4.09 -8.54 10.22
C GLU A 145 5.49 -7.96 10.24
N TRP A 146 5.59 -6.71 10.66
CA TRP A 146 6.86 -6.07 10.98
C TRP A 146 6.89 -5.77 12.48
N LEU A 147 7.99 -6.16 13.15
CA LEU A 147 8.23 -5.87 14.57
C LEU A 147 9.56 -5.14 14.71
N PRO A 148 9.72 -4.30 15.76
CA PRO A 148 10.97 -3.58 16.00
C PRO A 148 12.16 -4.54 16.09
N GLY A 149 13.25 -4.22 15.35
CA GLY A 149 14.45 -5.04 15.34
C GLY A 149 14.43 -6.17 14.33
N ALA A 150 13.35 -6.34 13.55
CA ALA A 150 13.20 -7.43 12.59
C ALA A 150 14.33 -7.45 11.55
N GLU A 151 14.78 -6.28 11.09
CA GLU A 151 15.84 -6.16 10.08
C GLU A 151 17.22 -6.51 10.62
N ARG A 152 17.34 -6.77 11.92
CA ARG A 152 18.61 -7.16 12.55
C ARG A 152 18.73 -8.66 12.75
N ALA A 153 17.66 -9.37 12.49
CA ALA A 153 17.60 -10.82 12.69
C ALA A 153 18.32 -11.60 11.59
#